data_8d78fc8c60334025bfdbd9d8bab47df2
#
_entry.id   8d78fc8c60334025bfdbd9d8bab47df2
#
_cell.length_a   1.000
_cell.length_b   1.000
_cell.length_c   1.000
_cell.angle_alpha   90.00
_cell.angle_beta   90.00
_cell.angle_gamma   90.00
#
_symmetry.space_group_name_H-M   'P 1'
#
loop_
_entity.id
_entity.type
_entity.pdbx_description
1 polymer ?
#
loop_
_entity_poly.entity_id
_entity_poly.type
_entity_poly.pdbx_seq_one_letter_code
_entity_poly.pdbx_strand_id
1 'polypeptide(L)'
;MARIIHSALLLLCAVAATDAAADEPDARKWIEETEAAYDRVESYTAIVHKQQRVAGKLLPEETIFLKFRKPFSLYMKWIKAPYKGSELLYVTGWNKNRVRAHRGGLLRFITRDLDPGDPALMKGNLRPVTEVGIGPLIKGVAASVRTAIKAGELGFSEQGEESVYGRRTQALEIVFHNEEAWGHGGRRLVINQDVGSKILIRIRIYDRDDQLVENYGYEDLDLDARLEGADFDPANAGYRF
;
A
#
# COMPACT_ATOMS: atom_id res chain seq x y z
N MET A 1 28.25 65.79 -30.37
CA MET A 1 27.35 65.25 -29.31
C MET A 1 26.60 64.07 -29.90
N ALA A 2 27.06 62.83 -29.61
CA ALA A 2 26.47 61.63 -30.15
C ALA A 2 25.60 60.97 -29.02
N ARG A 3 24.34 60.78 -29.28
CA ARG A 3 23.39 60.08 -28.38
C ARG A 3 23.45 58.59 -28.67
N ILE A 4 23.90 57.85 -27.70
CA ILE A 4 23.87 56.37 -27.70
C ILE A 4 22.49 55.93 -27.20
N ILE A 5 21.72 55.26 -28.06
CA ILE A 5 20.45 54.64 -27.71
C ILE A 5 20.74 53.20 -27.25
N HIS A 6 20.51 52.94 -25.97
CA HIS A 6 20.60 51.56 -25.43
C HIS A 6 19.23 50.87 -25.65
N SER A 7 19.19 49.91 -26.55
CA SER A 7 18.06 49.02 -26.71
C SER A 7 18.19 47.91 -25.67
N ALA A 8 17.32 47.92 -24.67
CA ALA A 8 17.18 46.79 -23.71
C ALA A 8 16.39 45.68 -24.38
N LEU A 9 17.06 44.57 -24.61
CA LEU A 9 16.42 43.32 -25.09
C LEU A 9 15.79 42.61 -23.89
N LEU A 10 14.46 42.67 -23.77
CA LEU A 10 13.70 41.89 -22.79
C LEU A 10 13.65 40.44 -23.30
N LEU A 11 14.42 39.57 -22.64
CA LEU A 11 14.34 38.13 -22.84
C LEU A 11 13.11 37.59 -22.07
N LEU A 12 12.05 37.33 -22.79
CA LEU A 12 10.83 36.71 -22.25
C LEU A 12 11.12 35.22 -22.08
N CYS A 13 11.46 34.78 -20.84
CA CYS A 13 11.47 33.38 -20.50
C CYS A 13 10.04 32.84 -20.47
N ALA A 14 9.62 32.23 -21.58
CA ALA A 14 8.43 31.40 -21.59
C ALA A 14 8.73 30.16 -20.74
N VAL A 15 8.26 30.14 -19.50
CA VAL A 15 8.19 28.89 -18.70
C VAL A 15 7.13 28.04 -19.39
N ALA A 16 7.58 26.99 -20.05
CA ALA A 16 6.71 26.00 -20.64
C ALA A 16 5.96 25.28 -19.50
N ALA A 17 4.69 25.59 -19.38
CA ALA A 17 3.75 24.74 -18.65
C ALA A 17 3.42 23.55 -19.55
N THR A 18 4.29 22.56 -19.55
CA THR A 18 4.06 21.27 -20.23
C THR A 18 4.29 20.17 -19.20
N ASP A 19 3.26 19.38 -18.96
CA ASP A 19 3.28 17.90 -18.88
C ASP A 19 2.12 17.27 -18.11
N ALA A 20 1.19 18.03 -17.51
CA ALA A 20 0.06 17.40 -16.79
C ALA A 20 -0.90 16.61 -17.71
N ALA A 21 -0.93 16.91 -19.00
CA ALA A 21 -1.84 16.24 -19.95
C ALA A 21 -1.26 14.94 -20.57
N ALA A 22 0.07 14.76 -20.52
CA ALA A 22 0.73 13.56 -21.05
C ALA A 22 0.67 12.38 -20.07
N ASP A 23 0.64 12.64 -18.77
CA ASP A 23 0.72 11.62 -17.71
C ASP A 23 -0.61 10.89 -17.45
N GLU A 24 -1.75 11.49 -17.77
CA GLU A 24 -3.08 10.90 -17.51
C GLU A 24 -3.37 9.57 -18.22
N PRO A 25 -3.06 9.41 -19.54
CA PRO A 25 -3.31 8.16 -20.23
C PRO A 25 -2.51 6.99 -19.66
N ASP A 26 -1.25 7.24 -19.27
CA ASP A 26 -0.34 6.22 -18.74
C ASP A 26 -0.75 5.81 -17.33
N ALA A 27 -1.16 6.75 -16.47
CA ALA A 27 -1.71 6.45 -15.15
C ALA A 27 -2.99 5.63 -15.22
N ARG A 28 -3.92 5.94 -16.16
CA ARG A 28 -5.16 5.17 -16.36
C ARG A 28 -4.85 3.74 -16.80
N LYS A 29 -4.01 3.58 -17.80
CA LYS A 29 -3.57 2.27 -18.31
C LYS A 29 -2.93 1.44 -17.23
N TRP A 30 -2.02 2.03 -16.45
CA TRP A 30 -1.36 1.35 -15.35
C TRP A 30 -2.36 0.83 -14.31
N ILE A 31 -3.35 1.65 -13.89
CA ILE A 31 -4.40 1.23 -12.95
C ILE A 31 -5.21 0.07 -13.51
N GLU A 32 -5.67 0.18 -14.76
CA GLU A 32 -6.49 -0.85 -15.42
C GLU A 32 -5.73 -2.18 -15.52
N GLU A 33 -4.46 -2.15 -15.90
CA GLU A 33 -3.59 -3.34 -15.95
C GLU A 33 -3.41 -3.96 -14.56
N THR A 34 -3.20 -3.15 -13.53
CA THR A 34 -2.98 -3.60 -12.15
C THR A 34 -4.25 -4.21 -11.54
N GLU A 35 -5.40 -3.56 -11.73
CA GLU A 35 -6.70 -4.09 -11.30
C GLU A 35 -7.03 -5.39 -12.02
N ALA A 36 -6.90 -5.44 -13.34
CA ALA A 36 -7.14 -6.64 -14.14
C ALA A 36 -6.20 -7.79 -13.76
N ALA A 37 -4.96 -7.49 -13.38
CA ALA A 37 -4.02 -8.49 -12.85
C ALA A 37 -4.49 -9.03 -11.51
N TYR A 38 -4.90 -8.15 -10.59
CA TYR A 38 -5.38 -8.57 -9.27
C TYR A 38 -6.72 -9.30 -9.32
N ASP A 39 -7.59 -9.00 -10.28
CA ASP A 39 -8.88 -9.69 -10.43
C ASP A 39 -8.71 -11.20 -10.67
N ARG A 40 -7.60 -11.62 -11.28
CA ARG A 40 -7.26 -13.03 -11.50
C ARG A 40 -6.67 -13.74 -10.28
N VAL A 41 -6.28 -12.98 -9.24
CA VAL A 41 -5.74 -13.55 -8.00
C VAL A 41 -6.87 -14.02 -7.10
N GLU A 42 -6.92 -15.31 -6.79
CA GLU A 42 -7.90 -15.88 -5.86
C GLU A 42 -7.38 -15.91 -4.42
N SER A 43 -6.13 -16.31 -4.25
CA SER A 43 -5.46 -16.38 -2.95
C SER A 43 -3.96 -16.16 -3.11
N TYR A 44 -3.30 -15.78 -2.03
CA TYR A 44 -1.84 -15.63 -2.01
C TYR A 44 -1.28 -15.74 -0.59
N THR A 45 0.02 -16.04 -0.50
CA THR A 45 0.81 -15.86 0.70
C THR A 45 1.93 -14.86 0.47
N ALA A 46 2.39 -14.20 1.52
CA ALA A 46 3.52 -13.28 1.47
C ALA A 46 4.15 -13.08 2.84
N ILE A 47 5.39 -12.62 2.86
CA ILE A 47 5.99 -11.94 4.00
C ILE A 47 5.78 -10.43 3.79
N VAL A 48 4.96 -9.84 4.65
CA VAL A 48 4.62 -8.41 4.57
C VAL A 48 5.57 -7.62 5.46
N HIS A 49 6.24 -6.64 4.86
CA HIS A 49 7.00 -5.60 5.53
C HIS A 49 6.10 -4.37 5.66
N LYS A 50 5.74 -4.00 6.89
CA LYS A 50 4.84 -2.89 7.16
C LYS A 50 5.52 -1.89 8.07
N GLN A 51 5.49 -0.62 7.69
CA GLN A 51 5.93 0.49 8.55
C GLN A 51 4.99 1.68 8.39
N GLN A 52 4.63 2.33 9.49
CA GLN A 52 3.68 3.44 9.49
C GLN A 52 4.12 4.56 10.42
N ARG A 53 3.78 5.80 10.06
CA ARG A 53 3.92 6.98 10.91
C ARG A 53 2.60 7.26 11.60
N VAL A 54 2.52 7.02 12.90
CA VAL A 54 1.31 7.23 13.70
C VAL A 54 1.56 8.33 14.72
N ALA A 55 0.67 9.31 14.80
CA ALA A 55 0.80 10.47 15.66
C ALA A 55 2.18 11.15 15.56
N GLY A 56 2.66 11.35 14.32
CA GLY A 56 3.94 11.99 14.00
C GLY A 56 5.20 11.12 14.21
N LYS A 57 5.06 9.92 14.78
CA LYS A 57 6.20 9.03 15.03
C LYS A 57 6.24 7.87 14.05
N LEU A 58 7.34 7.69 13.33
CA LEU A 58 7.59 6.49 12.54
C LEU A 58 7.82 5.31 13.48
N LEU A 59 6.93 4.31 13.39
CA LEU A 59 6.99 3.11 14.22
C LEU A 59 8.02 2.12 13.66
N PRO A 60 8.50 1.15 14.47
CA PRO A 60 9.33 0.06 13.98
C PRO A 60 8.65 -0.72 12.85
N GLU A 61 9.44 -1.23 11.90
CA GLU A 61 8.94 -2.12 10.87
C GLU A 61 8.40 -3.42 11.47
N GLU A 62 7.27 -3.86 10.96
CA GLU A 62 6.65 -5.13 11.28
C GLU A 62 6.92 -6.12 10.13
N THR A 63 7.28 -7.37 10.48
CA THR A 63 7.44 -8.45 9.50
C THR A 63 6.38 -9.52 9.79
N ILE A 64 5.49 -9.74 8.84
CA ILE A 64 4.25 -10.49 9.02
C ILE A 64 4.13 -11.56 7.94
N PHE A 65 4.00 -12.83 8.32
CA PHE A 65 3.53 -13.86 7.41
C PHE A 65 2.03 -13.70 7.22
N LEU A 66 1.59 -13.60 5.96
CA LEU A 66 0.21 -13.33 5.58
C LEU A 66 -0.32 -14.45 4.68
N LYS A 67 -1.55 -14.92 4.96
CA LYS A 67 -2.40 -15.67 4.04
C LYS A 67 -3.61 -14.81 3.70
N PHE A 68 -3.94 -14.72 2.43
CA PHE A 68 -5.13 -14.02 1.95
C PHE A 68 -5.89 -14.85 0.93
N ARG A 69 -7.22 -14.85 1.00
CA ARG A 69 -8.12 -15.45 0.00
C ARG A 69 -9.37 -14.58 -0.18
N LYS A 70 -9.80 -14.43 -1.42
CA LYS A 70 -11.08 -13.78 -1.74
C LYS A 70 -12.30 -14.58 -1.24
N PRO A 71 -13.45 -13.93 -0.96
CA PRO A 71 -13.69 -12.49 -1.07
C PRO A 71 -12.95 -11.66 -0.04
N PHE A 72 -12.78 -12.12 1.21
CA PHE A 72 -11.89 -11.55 2.23
C PHE A 72 -11.71 -12.52 3.41
N SER A 73 -10.71 -13.36 3.31
CA SER A 73 -10.21 -14.20 4.40
C SER A 73 -8.75 -13.86 4.62
N LEU A 74 -8.36 -13.55 5.85
CA LEU A 74 -7.05 -13.04 6.20
C LEU A 74 -6.53 -13.74 7.45
N TYR A 75 -5.33 -14.32 7.37
CA TYR A 75 -4.54 -14.75 8.53
C TYR A 75 -3.21 -14.01 8.52
N MET A 76 -2.79 -13.51 9.67
CA MET A 76 -1.54 -12.81 9.88
C MET A 76 -0.81 -13.37 11.09
N LYS A 77 0.52 -13.56 10.95
CA LYS A 77 1.41 -13.97 12.04
C LYS A 77 2.66 -13.10 12.03
N TRP A 78 2.89 -12.39 13.11
CA TRP A 78 4.11 -11.58 13.27
C TRP A 78 5.30 -12.51 13.53
N ILE A 79 6.27 -12.53 12.62
CA ILE A 79 7.40 -13.45 12.64
C ILE A 79 8.67 -12.84 13.22
N LYS A 80 8.74 -11.48 13.33
CA LYS A 80 9.84 -10.76 13.97
C LYS A 80 9.36 -9.82 15.08
N ALA A 81 10.29 -9.34 15.92
CA ALA A 81 10.04 -8.25 16.86
C ALA A 81 9.53 -7.00 16.10
N PRO A 82 8.73 -6.12 16.73
CA PRO A 82 8.38 -6.11 18.17
C PRO A 82 7.22 -7.04 18.55
N TYR A 83 6.43 -7.54 17.59
CA TYR A 83 5.18 -8.28 17.88
C TYR A 83 5.29 -9.78 17.63
N LYS A 84 6.50 -10.34 17.57
CA LYS A 84 6.75 -11.76 17.28
C LYS A 84 5.83 -12.69 18.04
N GLY A 85 5.17 -13.60 17.31
CA GLY A 85 4.26 -14.60 17.86
C GLY A 85 2.82 -14.11 18.09
N SER A 86 2.49 -12.85 17.75
CA SER A 86 1.10 -12.41 17.64
C SER A 86 0.46 -13.05 16.42
N GLU A 87 -0.83 -13.35 16.50
CA GLU A 87 -1.61 -13.89 15.39
C GLU A 87 -2.96 -13.17 15.30
N LEU A 88 -3.48 -13.07 14.08
CA LEU A 88 -4.75 -12.47 13.77
C LEU A 88 -5.45 -13.24 12.66
N LEU A 89 -6.75 -13.49 12.83
CA LEU A 89 -7.61 -14.14 11.86
C LEU A 89 -8.87 -13.29 11.65
N TYR A 90 -9.20 -13.04 10.39
CA TYR A 90 -10.46 -12.40 10.00
C TYR A 90 -11.02 -13.07 8.74
N VAL A 91 -12.31 -13.43 8.78
CA VAL A 91 -13.04 -13.97 7.64
C VAL A 91 -14.38 -13.28 7.57
N THR A 92 -14.70 -12.69 6.42
CA THR A 92 -16.00 -12.05 6.20
C THR A 92 -17.14 -13.07 6.38
N GLY A 93 -18.15 -12.69 7.18
CA GLY A 93 -19.29 -13.54 7.51
C GLY A 93 -19.06 -14.51 8.66
N TRP A 94 -17.81 -14.75 9.06
CA TRP A 94 -17.48 -15.59 10.22
C TRP A 94 -17.35 -14.75 11.49
N ASN A 95 -17.58 -15.38 12.67
CA ASN A 95 -17.41 -14.78 14.00
C ASN A 95 -18.11 -13.42 14.14
N LYS A 96 -19.27 -13.24 13.51
CA LYS A 96 -20.02 -11.96 13.44
C LYS A 96 -19.18 -10.81 12.87
N ASN A 97 -18.32 -11.08 11.89
CA ASN A 97 -17.34 -10.17 11.31
C ASN A 97 -16.34 -9.60 12.35
N ARG A 98 -16.03 -10.34 13.40
CA ARG A 98 -15.03 -9.95 14.40
C ARG A 98 -13.68 -10.57 14.08
N VAL A 99 -12.64 -9.84 14.42
CA VAL A 99 -11.25 -10.26 14.36
C VAL A 99 -10.95 -11.16 15.54
N ARG A 100 -10.43 -12.34 15.31
CA ARG A 100 -9.83 -13.17 16.36
C ARG A 100 -8.35 -12.88 16.43
N ALA A 101 -7.83 -12.52 17.60
CA ALA A 101 -6.44 -12.17 17.76
C ALA A 101 -5.89 -12.50 19.14
N HIS A 102 -4.59 -12.79 19.19
CA HIS A 102 -3.82 -12.82 20.43
C HIS A 102 -2.46 -12.14 20.25
N ARG A 103 -1.88 -11.70 21.34
CA ARG A 103 -0.52 -11.15 21.35
C ARG A 103 0.50 -12.26 21.52
N GLY A 104 1.71 -12.05 21.02
CA GLY A 104 2.86 -12.90 21.29
C GLY A 104 3.36 -12.77 22.73
N GLY A 105 4.43 -13.51 23.04
CA GLY A 105 5.08 -13.50 24.36
C GLY A 105 4.23 -14.12 25.47
N LEU A 106 4.22 -13.50 26.63
CA LEU A 106 3.51 -14.01 27.83
C LEU A 106 1.97 -13.98 27.68
N LEU A 107 1.44 -13.12 26.79
CA LEU A 107 0.00 -12.96 26.56
C LEU A 107 -0.54 -13.89 25.45
N ARG A 108 0.26 -14.79 24.92
CA ARG A 108 -0.10 -15.69 23.80
C ARG A 108 -1.29 -16.62 24.08
N PHE A 109 -1.67 -16.80 25.34
CA PHE A 109 -2.79 -17.64 25.75
C PHE A 109 -4.12 -16.89 25.87
N ILE A 110 -4.10 -15.57 25.63
CA ILE A 110 -5.29 -14.72 25.74
C ILE A 110 -5.76 -14.36 24.33
N THR A 111 -6.66 -15.17 23.80
CA THR A 111 -7.35 -14.88 22.54
C THR A 111 -8.54 -13.96 22.78
N ARG A 112 -8.75 -13.00 21.91
CA ARG A 112 -9.87 -12.03 21.98
C ARG A 112 -10.55 -11.94 20.62
N ASP A 113 -11.86 -11.76 20.65
CA ASP A 113 -12.68 -11.42 19.49
C ASP A 113 -13.02 -9.93 19.55
N LEU A 114 -12.54 -9.15 18.61
CA LEU A 114 -12.60 -7.69 18.57
C LEU A 114 -13.27 -7.21 17.28
N ASP A 115 -13.93 -6.08 17.31
CA ASP A 115 -14.43 -5.44 16.10
C ASP A 115 -13.24 -4.93 15.24
N PRO A 116 -13.30 -4.94 13.89
CA PRO A 116 -12.20 -4.50 13.04
C PRO A 116 -11.67 -3.08 13.36
N GLY A 117 -12.55 -2.19 13.82
CA GLY A 117 -12.22 -0.82 14.23
C GLY A 117 -11.92 -0.65 15.72
N ASP A 118 -11.78 -1.74 16.48
CA ASP A 118 -11.52 -1.67 17.93
C ASP A 118 -10.23 -0.88 18.22
N PRO A 119 -10.24 0.06 19.18
CA PRO A 119 -9.06 0.85 19.54
C PRO A 119 -7.82 0.02 19.88
N ALA A 120 -7.98 -1.22 20.38
CA ALA A 120 -6.86 -2.11 20.66
C ALA A 120 -6.18 -2.62 19.38
N LEU A 121 -6.95 -2.78 18.28
CA LEU A 121 -6.43 -3.13 16.96
C LEU A 121 -5.90 -1.89 16.21
N MET A 122 -6.57 -0.75 16.38
CA MET A 122 -6.17 0.51 15.73
C MET A 122 -4.95 1.16 16.37
N LYS A 123 -4.56 0.75 17.58
CA LYS A 123 -3.38 1.29 18.25
C LYS A 123 -2.10 0.98 17.45
N GLY A 124 -1.50 1.98 16.85
CA GLY A 124 -0.32 1.84 16.00
C GLY A 124 -0.64 1.44 14.56
N ASN A 125 -1.89 1.53 14.15
CA ASN A 125 -2.35 1.25 12.79
C ASN A 125 -3.13 2.45 12.22
N LEU A 126 -2.84 2.81 10.96
CA LEU A 126 -3.59 3.85 10.23
C LEU A 126 -4.85 3.27 9.57
N ARG A 127 -4.88 1.96 9.34
CA ARG A 127 -5.95 1.27 8.61
C ARG A 127 -6.50 0.10 9.41
N PRO A 128 -7.80 -0.16 9.35
CA PRO A 128 -8.40 -1.35 9.96
C PRO A 128 -7.98 -2.61 9.20
N VAL A 129 -8.14 -3.77 9.86
CA VAL A 129 -7.78 -5.07 9.28
C VAL A 129 -8.50 -5.37 7.95
N THR A 130 -9.68 -4.83 7.75
CA THR A 130 -10.48 -4.96 6.52
C THR A 130 -9.88 -4.24 5.31
N GLU A 131 -8.85 -3.42 5.53
CA GLU A 131 -8.09 -2.73 4.47
C GLU A 131 -6.69 -3.32 4.28
N VAL A 132 -6.38 -4.44 4.93
CA VAL A 132 -5.08 -5.13 4.78
C VAL A 132 -5.07 -5.98 3.50
N GLY A 133 -3.93 -5.97 2.81
CA GLY A 133 -3.67 -6.80 1.63
C GLY A 133 -3.52 -6.01 0.33
N ILE A 134 -3.09 -6.72 -0.71
CA ILE A 134 -2.78 -6.12 -2.03
C ILE A 134 -4.03 -5.49 -2.66
N GLY A 135 -5.17 -6.18 -2.61
CA GLY A 135 -6.40 -5.70 -3.25
C GLY A 135 -6.95 -4.40 -2.68
N PRO A 136 -7.18 -4.28 -1.36
CA PRO A 136 -7.58 -3.01 -0.76
C PRO A 136 -6.60 -1.87 -1.05
N LEU A 137 -5.29 -2.16 -1.09
CA LEU A 137 -4.26 -1.19 -1.40
C LEU A 137 -4.36 -0.70 -2.86
N ILE A 138 -4.47 -1.61 -3.83
CA ILE A 138 -4.68 -1.27 -5.25
C ILE A 138 -5.96 -0.43 -5.40
N LYS A 139 -7.06 -0.86 -4.77
CA LYS A 139 -8.33 -0.14 -4.83
C LYS A 139 -8.23 1.29 -4.28
N GLY A 140 -7.53 1.48 -3.17
CA GLY A 140 -7.28 2.80 -2.59
C GLY A 140 -6.48 3.70 -3.53
N VAL A 141 -5.37 3.20 -4.07
CA VAL A 141 -4.53 3.93 -5.04
C VAL A 141 -5.35 4.29 -6.28
N ALA A 142 -6.06 3.33 -6.87
CA ALA A 142 -6.87 3.54 -8.06
C ALA A 142 -7.96 4.61 -7.85
N ALA A 143 -8.63 4.59 -6.71
CA ALA A 143 -9.65 5.60 -6.38
C ALA A 143 -9.06 7.01 -6.29
N SER A 144 -7.92 7.16 -5.59
CA SER A 144 -7.24 8.45 -5.43
C SER A 144 -6.71 8.97 -6.76
N VAL A 145 -6.06 8.12 -7.57
CA VAL A 145 -5.55 8.50 -8.88
C VAL A 145 -6.69 8.92 -9.82
N ARG A 146 -7.79 8.17 -9.88
CA ARG A 146 -8.97 8.56 -10.69
C ARG A 146 -9.56 9.90 -10.26
N THR A 147 -9.57 10.18 -8.96
CA THR A 147 -10.03 11.47 -8.43
C THR A 147 -9.10 12.60 -8.84
N ALA A 148 -7.79 12.41 -8.68
CA ALA A 148 -6.79 13.41 -9.05
C ALA A 148 -6.75 13.67 -10.56
N ILE A 149 -6.89 12.66 -11.39
CA ILE A 149 -7.03 12.81 -12.85
C ILE A 149 -8.22 13.71 -13.18
N LYS A 150 -9.40 13.49 -12.58
CA LYS A 150 -10.60 14.31 -12.83
C LYS A 150 -10.42 15.77 -12.43
N ALA A 151 -9.58 16.01 -11.44
CA ALA A 151 -9.25 17.35 -10.96
C ALA A 151 -8.09 18.02 -11.73
N GLY A 152 -7.36 17.30 -12.58
CA GLY A 152 -6.12 17.80 -13.21
C GLY A 152 -4.98 18.00 -12.20
N GLU A 153 -4.95 17.19 -11.14
CA GLU A 153 -4.05 17.34 -9.99
C GLU A 153 -3.12 16.13 -9.79
N LEU A 154 -2.83 15.40 -10.87
CA LEU A 154 -1.97 14.22 -10.86
C LEU A 154 -0.66 14.48 -11.61
N GLY A 155 0.48 14.16 -10.99
CA GLY A 155 1.74 13.84 -11.65
C GLY A 155 1.95 12.33 -11.64
N PHE A 156 2.35 11.75 -12.78
CA PHE A 156 2.65 10.33 -12.92
C PHE A 156 3.92 10.17 -13.74
N SER A 157 4.86 9.36 -13.27
CA SER A 157 6.09 9.10 -14.01
C SER A 157 6.63 7.69 -13.77
N GLU A 158 7.20 7.09 -14.81
CA GLU A 158 7.96 5.86 -14.71
C GLU A 158 9.41 6.18 -14.33
N GLN A 159 9.91 5.51 -13.28
CA GLN A 159 11.25 5.73 -12.73
C GLN A 159 12.27 4.66 -13.17
N GLY A 160 11.86 3.77 -14.11
CA GLY A 160 12.67 2.67 -14.58
C GLY A 160 12.52 1.39 -13.79
N GLU A 161 13.32 0.39 -14.14
CA GLU A 161 13.27 -0.93 -13.52
C GLU A 161 14.24 -1.04 -12.35
N GLU A 162 13.81 -1.70 -11.27
CA GLU A 162 14.65 -2.09 -10.15
C GLU A 162 14.28 -3.48 -9.62
N SER A 163 15.18 -4.10 -8.85
CA SER A 163 14.89 -5.37 -8.18
C SER A 163 14.38 -5.11 -6.77
N VAL A 164 13.19 -5.63 -6.44
CA VAL A 164 12.59 -5.58 -5.11
C VAL A 164 12.20 -6.97 -4.67
N TYR A 165 12.73 -7.41 -3.53
CA TYR A 165 12.53 -8.77 -2.99
C TYR A 165 12.83 -9.87 -4.04
N GLY A 166 13.89 -9.70 -4.82
CA GLY A 166 14.29 -10.63 -5.87
C GLY A 166 13.42 -10.63 -7.12
N ARG A 167 12.42 -9.76 -7.21
CA ARG A 167 11.56 -9.59 -8.39
C ARG A 167 11.98 -8.38 -9.21
N ARG A 168 11.92 -8.50 -10.53
CA ARG A 168 12.09 -7.39 -11.46
C ARG A 168 10.81 -6.54 -11.44
N THR A 169 10.93 -5.29 -11.04
CA THR A 169 9.80 -4.37 -10.89
C THR A 169 10.00 -3.10 -11.70
N GLN A 170 8.91 -2.55 -12.23
CA GLN A 170 8.84 -1.19 -12.73
C GLN A 170 8.57 -0.27 -11.55
N ALA A 171 9.46 0.70 -11.32
CA ALA A 171 9.25 1.74 -10.34
C ALA A 171 8.41 2.87 -10.95
N LEU A 172 7.39 3.32 -10.22
CA LEU A 172 6.44 4.35 -10.61
C LEU A 172 6.35 5.39 -9.52
N GLU A 173 6.24 6.66 -9.90
CA GLU A 173 5.98 7.74 -8.96
C GLU A 173 4.64 8.41 -9.29
N ILE A 174 3.84 8.62 -8.26
CA ILE A 174 2.56 9.32 -8.32
C ILE A 174 2.62 10.48 -7.35
N VAL A 175 2.35 11.69 -7.83
CA VAL A 175 2.30 12.90 -7.01
C VAL A 175 0.89 13.48 -7.07
N PHE A 176 0.25 13.63 -5.91
CA PHE A 176 -1.01 14.35 -5.78
C PHE A 176 -0.73 15.82 -5.49
N HIS A 177 -1.25 16.73 -6.32
CA HIS A 177 -1.07 18.17 -6.10
C HIS A 177 -2.03 18.67 -5.01
N ASN A 178 -3.14 17.96 -4.77
CA ASN A 178 -4.05 18.21 -3.67
C ASN A 178 -3.73 17.30 -2.48
N GLU A 179 -3.54 17.88 -1.30
CA GLU A 179 -3.15 17.17 -0.08
C GLU A 179 -4.23 16.22 0.46
N GLU A 180 -5.50 16.40 0.06
CA GLU A 180 -6.61 15.57 0.51
C GLU A 180 -6.80 14.30 -0.34
N ALA A 181 -6.09 14.17 -1.47
CA ALA A 181 -6.29 13.09 -2.42
C ALA A 181 -5.93 11.70 -1.86
N TRP A 182 -4.96 11.63 -0.94
CA TRP A 182 -4.62 10.43 -0.20
C TRP A 182 -4.78 10.64 1.29
N GLY A 183 -5.55 9.78 1.97
CA GLY A 183 -5.73 9.85 3.42
C GLY A 183 -4.42 9.85 4.21
N HIS A 184 -4.47 10.31 5.45
CA HIS A 184 -3.33 10.39 6.37
C HIS A 184 -2.18 11.31 5.90
N GLY A 185 -2.47 12.30 5.02
CA GLY A 185 -1.51 13.30 4.57
C GLY A 185 -0.52 12.83 3.50
N GLY A 186 -0.78 11.68 2.88
CA GLY A 186 0.06 11.17 1.79
C GLY A 186 -0.05 12.05 0.54
N ARG A 187 1.09 12.44 -0.03
CA ARG A 187 1.18 13.27 -1.23
C ARG A 187 1.92 12.59 -2.38
N ARG A 188 2.97 11.86 -2.08
CA ARG A 188 3.81 11.20 -3.09
C ARG A 188 3.87 9.70 -2.81
N LEU A 189 3.54 8.90 -3.82
CA LEU A 189 3.60 7.45 -3.77
C LEU A 189 4.73 6.96 -4.67
N VAL A 190 5.56 6.08 -4.15
CA VAL A 190 6.54 5.33 -4.95
C VAL A 190 6.13 3.86 -4.93
N ILE A 191 5.79 3.33 -6.09
CA ILE A 191 5.22 2.00 -6.26
C ILE A 191 6.17 1.14 -7.08
N ASN A 192 6.38 -0.09 -6.64
CA ASN A 192 7.07 -1.11 -7.41
C ASN A 192 6.05 -2.14 -7.87
N GLN A 193 5.82 -2.21 -9.16
CA GLN A 193 4.97 -3.19 -9.83
C GLN A 193 5.83 -4.29 -10.43
N ASP A 194 5.52 -5.54 -10.17
CA ASP A 194 6.18 -6.69 -10.79
C ASP A 194 5.96 -6.68 -12.31
N VAL A 195 7.03 -6.77 -13.07
CA VAL A 195 6.98 -6.65 -14.54
C VAL A 195 6.18 -7.80 -15.16
N GLY A 196 6.26 -9.00 -14.60
CA GLY A 196 5.61 -10.20 -15.12
C GLY A 196 4.13 -10.29 -14.72
N SER A 197 3.83 -10.21 -13.45
CA SER A 197 2.45 -10.38 -12.92
C SER A 197 1.61 -9.11 -12.95
N LYS A 198 2.22 -7.93 -13.07
CA LYS A 198 1.58 -6.62 -12.93
C LYS A 198 0.99 -6.35 -11.53
N ILE A 199 1.37 -7.13 -10.54
CA ILE A 199 0.96 -6.95 -9.14
C ILE A 199 1.90 -5.98 -8.44
N LEU A 200 1.32 -5.19 -7.54
CA LEU A 200 2.04 -4.26 -6.67
C LEU A 200 2.85 -5.05 -5.63
N ILE A 201 4.18 -4.88 -5.64
CA ILE A 201 5.11 -5.57 -4.73
C ILE A 201 5.50 -4.68 -3.55
N ARG A 202 5.65 -3.39 -3.77
CA ARG A 202 5.94 -2.43 -2.70
C ARG A 202 5.27 -1.10 -3.00
N ILE A 203 4.80 -0.43 -1.96
CA ILE A 203 4.37 0.97 -1.98
C ILE A 203 4.98 1.71 -0.80
N ARG A 204 5.51 2.88 -1.07
CA ARG A 204 5.97 3.85 -0.07
C ARG A 204 5.20 5.14 -0.27
N ILE A 205 4.65 5.67 0.79
CA ILE A 205 3.80 6.86 0.80
C ILE A 205 4.50 7.92 1.64
N TYR A 206 4.66 9.09 1.07
CA TYR A 206 5.35 10.23 1.68
C TYR A 206 4.40 11.42 1.80
N ASP A 207 4.55 12.20 2.86
CA ASP A 207 3.83 13.46 3.06
C ASP A 207 4.46 14.63 2.26
N ARG A 208 3.98 15.87 2.51
CA ARG A 208 4.48 17.09 1.87
C ARG A 208 5.94 17.41 2.21
N ASP A 209 6.40 16.97 3.38
CA ASP A 209 7.76 17.19 3.89
C ASP A 209 8.69 16.04 3.50
N ASP A 210 8.26 15.19 2.56
CA ASP A 210 8.94 13.98 2.08
C ASP A 210 9.25 12.97 3.19
N GLN A 211 8.47 12.99 4.29
CA GLN A 211 8.58 12.04 5.36
C GLN A 211 7.75 10.79 5.06
N LEU A 212 8.34 9.62 5.31
CA LEU A 212 7.64 8.35 5.13
C LEU A 212 6.43 8.27 6.08
N VAL A 213 5.23 8.10 5.50
CA VAL A 213 3.96 7.89 6.21
C VAL A 213 3.60 6.41 6.28
N GLU A 214 3.65 5.71 5.14
CA GLU A 214 3.35 4.29 5.04
C GLU A 214 4.36 3.59 4.13
N ASN A 215 4.75 2.38 4.50
CA ASN A 215 5.49 1.45 3.66
C ASN A 215 4.87 0.07 3.78
N TYR A 216 4.55 -0.53 2.63
CA TYR A 216 4.11 -1.91 2.53
C TYR A 216 4.90 -2.61 1.44
N GLY A 217 5.51 -3.73 1.78
CA GLY A 217 6.23 -4.58 0.84
C GLY A 217 5.80 -6.04 0.99
N TYR A 218 5.81 -6.79 -0.10
CA TYR A 218 5.37 -8.18 -0.18
C TYR A 218 6.54 -9.04 -0.70
N GLU A 219 7.36 -9.53 0.24
CA GLU A 219 8.44 -10.48 -0.01
C GLU A 219 7.86 -11.91 -0.10
N ASP A 220 8.50 -12.80 -0.84
CA ASP A 220 8.09 -14.19 -1.02
C ASP A 220 6.60 -14.34 -1.45
N LEU A 221 6.15 -13.41 -2.30
CA LEU A 221 4.76 -13.39 -2.77
C LEU A 221 4.49 -14.59 -3.68
N ASP A 222 3.64 -15.51 -3.21
CA ASP A 222 3.11 -16.63 -3.96
C ASP A 222 1.64 -16.37 -4.35
N LEU A 223 1.41 -16.05 -5.62
CA LEU A 223 0.08 -15.78 -6.19
C LEU A 223 -0.67 -17.06 -6.58
N ASP A 224 0.01 -18.21 -6.59
CA ASP A 224 -0.56 -19.51 -6.92
C ASP A 224 -0.88 -20.34 -5.67
N ALA A 225 -0.76 -19.77 -4.49
CA ALA A 225 -1.08 -20.39 -3.23
C ALA A 225 -2.55 -20.85 -3.21
N ARG A 226 -2.76 -22.17 -3.16
CA ARG A 226 -4.09 -22.79 -3.12
C ARG A 226 -4.59 -22.86 -1.68
N LEU A 227 -5.07 -21.72 -1.16
CA LEU A 227 -5.57 -21.66 0.22
C LEU A 227 -7.04 -22.12 0.29
N GLU A 228 -7.34 -22.95 1.27
CA GLU A 228 -8.66 -23.54 1.50
C GLU A 228 -9.31 -22.98 2.78
N GLY A 229 -10.51 -23.45 3.10
CA GLY A 229 -11.21 -23.06 4.34
C GLY A 229 -10.42 -23.36 5.60
N ALA A 230 -9.73 -24.51 5.62
CA ALA A 230 -8.89 -24.94 6.75
C ALA A 230 -7.70 -23.99 7.02
N ASP A 231 -7.25 -23.23 6.02
CA ASP A 231 -6.21 -22.20 6.19
C ASP A 231 -6.72 -20.97 6.96
N PHE A 232 -8.02 -20.85 7.14
CA PHE A 232 -8.67 -19.75 7.86
C PHE A 232 -9.56 -20.25 8.99
N ASP A 233 -9.33 -21.50 9.46
CA ASP A 233 -9.97 -22.06 10.62
C ASP A 233 -9.10 -21.80 11.86
N PRO A 234 -9.62 -21.23 12.96
CA PRO A 234 -8.85 -21.06 14.19
C PRO A 234 -8.39 -22.37 14.82
N ALA A 235 -9.05 -23.50 14.47
CA ALA A 235 -8.64 -24.84 14.91
C ALA A 235 -7.46 -25.41 14.11
N ASN A 236 -6.94 -24.71 13.12
CA ASN A 236 -5.76 -25.12 12.36
C ASN A 236 -4.58 -25.37 13.30
N ALA A 237 -3.98 -26.56 13.25
CA ALA A 237 -2.91 -26.99 14.15
C ALA A 237 -1.65 -26.11 14.10
N GLY A 238 -1.47 -25.31 13.03
CA GLY A 238 -0.39 -24.34 12.89
C GLY A 238 -0.63 -23.01 13.61
N TYR A 239 -1.83 -22.79 14.15
CA TYR A 239 -2.25 -21.56 14.82
C TYR A 239 -2.31 -21.73 16.34
N ARG A 240 -2.45 -20.62 17.05
CA ARG A 240 -2.45 -20.65 18.54
C ARG A 240 -3.62 -19.88 19.15
N PHE A 241 -4.77 -19.91 18.46
CA PHE A 241 -5.99 -19.28 18.95
C PHE A 241 -6.66 -20.06 20.08
#